data_ed36d743fba2166af451e395e13e55bc
#
_entry.id   ed36d743fba2166af451e395e13e55bc
#
_cell.length_a   1.000
_cell.length_b   1.000
_cell.length_c   1.000
_cell.angle_alpha   90.00
_cell.angle_beta   90.00
_cell.angle_gamma   90.00
#
_symmetry.space_group_name_H-M   'P 1'
#
loop_
_entity.id
_entity.type
_entity.pdbx_description
1 polymer ?
#
loop_
_entity_poly.entity_id
_entity_poly.type
_entity_poly.pdbx_seq_one_letter_code
_entity_poly.pdbx_strand_id
1 'polypeptide(L)' 'MEESKCPLCGSQRFYVKDPEDQFEIYQFDLNKGRIDFDPELSESELPDVVENTETYCDKCAWHGQLKTLRS' A
#
# COMPACT_ATOMS: atom_id res chain seq x y z
N MET A 1 18.18 -8.51 -4.35
CA MET A 1 17.16 -7.82 -5.03
C MET A 1 15.83 -7.90 -4.36
N GLU A 2 15.35 -6.81 -3.91
CA GLU A 2 14.09 -6.77 -3.22
C GLU A 2 12.96 -6.57 -4.18
N GLU A 3 11.99 -7.45 -4.10
CA GLU A 3 10.74 -7.26 -4.77
C GLU A 3 9.74 -6.80 -3.73
N SER A 4 9.09 -5.70 -4.00
CA SER A 4 8.09 -5.14 -3.09
C SER A 4 6.80 -5.93 -3.21
N LYS A 5 6.67 -6.98 -2.40
CA LYS A 5 5.50 -7.84 -2.46
C LYS A 5 5.15 -8.35 -1.07
N CYS A 6 3.93 -8.85 -0.94
CA CYS A 6 3.45 -9.38 0.32
C CYS A 6 4.26 -10.60 0.74
N PRO A 7 4.77 -10.62 1.98
CA PRO A 7 5.56 -11.75 2.44
C PRO A 7 4.76 -13.04 2.64
N LEU A 8 3.44 -12.95 2.67
CA LEU A 8 2.60 -14.12 2.86
C LEU A 8 2.08 -14.73 1.57
N CYS A 9 1.62 -13.88 0.64
CA CYS A 9 1.01 -14.39 -0.59
C CYS A 9 1.73 -13.95 -1.87
N GLY A 10 2.70 -13.06 -1.77
CA GLY A 10 3.45 -12.61 -2.92
C GLY A 10 2.74 -11.60 -3.79
N SER A 11 1.61 -11.08 -3.35
CA SER A 11 0.88 -10.07 -4.12
C SER A 11 1.62 -8.73 -4.08
N GLN A 12 1.48 -7.96 -5.15
CA GLN A 12 2.01 -6.60 -5.20
C GLN A 12 0.92 -5.56 -5.03
N ARG A 13 -0.33 -6.00 -4.84
CA ARG A 13 -1.47 -5.11 -4.67
C ARG A 13 -1.74 -4.87 -3.19
N PHE A 14 -1.77 -3.61 -2.81
CA PHE A 14 -1.97 -3.23 -1.41
C PHE A 14 -2.94 -2.07 -1.32
N TYR A 15 -3.32 -1.74 -0.10
CA TYR A 15 -4.13 -0.55 0.14
C TYR A 15 -3.77 0.06 1.48
N VAL A 16 -4.08 1.34 1.62
CA VAL A 16 -3.94 2.05 2.89
C VAL A 16 -5.28 2.67 3.23
N LYS A 17 -5.50 2.92 4.50
CA LYS A 17 -6.74 3.52 4.97
C LYS A 17 -6.53 5.01 5.18
N ASP A 18 -7.60 5.78 4.95
CA ASP A 18 -7.58 7.21 5.24
C ASP A 18 -7.41 7.41 6.74
N PRO A 19 -6.50 8.27 7.19
CA PRO A 19 -6.29 8.49 8.63
C PRO A 19 -7.51 9.10 9.32
N GLU A 20 -8.38 9.76 8.58
CA GLU A 20 -9.57 10.39 9.16
C GLU A 20 -10.85 9.57 8.93
N ASP A 21 -10.82 8.64 7.98
CA ASP A 21 -11.98 7.83 7.65
C ASP A 21 -11.57 6.39 7.41
N GLN A 22 -11.81 5.53 8.39
CA GLN A 22 -11.39 4.14 8.31
C GLN A 22 -12.11 3.34 7.24
N PHE A 23 -13.20 3.85 6.73
CA PHE A 23 -13.95 3.17 5.68
C PHE A 23 -13.46 3.53 4.29
N GLU A 24 -12.66 4.57 4.17
CA GLU A 24 -12.09 4.97 2.91
C GLU A 24 -10.73 4.31 2.73
N ILE A 25 -10.56 3.58 1.63
CA ILE A 25 -9.29 2.93 1.34
C ILE A 25 -8.75 3.41 0.00
N TYR A 26 -7.43 3.36 -0.15
CA TYR A 26 -6.75 3.75 -1.37
C TYR A 26 -5.87 2.61 -1.82
N GLN A 27 -6.24 1.96 -2.90
CA GLN A 27 -5.50 0.83 -3.43
C GLN A 27 -4.35 1.30 -4.32
N PHE A 28 -3.27 0.56 -4.27
CA PHE A 28 -2.10 0.87 -5.11
C PHE A 28 -1.33 -0.40 -5.39
N ASP A 29 -0.47 -0.33 -6.41
CA ASP A 29 0.44 -1.41 -6.74
C ASP A 29 1.85 -1.00 -6.31
N LEU A 30 2.60 -1.94 -5.76
CA LEU A 30 4.01 -1.73 -5.48
C LEU A 30 4.82 -2.32 -6.63
N ASN A 31 5.56 -1.47 -7.32
CA ASN A 31 6.37 -1.88 -8.44
C ASN A 31 7.80 -1.43 -8.19
N LYS A 32 8.66 -2.38 -7.81
CA LYS A 32 10.07 -2.10 -7.50
C LYS A 32 10.22 -1.01 -6.43
N GLY A 33 9.39 -1.06 -5.42
CA GLY A 33 9.42 -0.10 -4.32
C GLY A 33 8.70 1.20 -4.61
N ARG A 34 8.10 1.34 -5.79
CA ARG A 34 7.34 2.53 -6.16
C ARG A 34 5.86 2.31 -5.91
N ILE A 35 5.21 3.32 -5.39
CA ILE A 35 3.78 3.28 -5.11
C ILE A 35 3.03 3.86 -6.30
N ASP A 36 2.22 3.03 -6.94
CA ASP A 36 1.38 3.44 -8.06
C ASP A 36 -0.07 3.36 -7.65
N PHE A 37 -0.66 4.50 -7.31
CA PHE A 37 -2.08 4.55 -7.01
C PHE A 37 -2.89 4.40 -8.30
N ASP A 38 -4.13 3.95 -8.14
CA ASP A 38 -5.01 3.79 -9.28
C ASP A 38 -5.19 5.14 -9.98
N PRO A 39 -5.22 5.16 -11.33
CA PRO A 39 -5.34 6.42 -12.05
C PRO A 39 -6.68 7.12 -11.85
N GLU A 40 -7.66 6.43 -11.31
CA GLU A 40 -8.95 7.01 -11.00
C GLU A 40 -8.91 7.91 -9.77
N LEU A 41 -7.86 7.78 -8.95
CA LEU A 41 -7.73 8.58 -7.75
C LEU A 41 -7.07 9.91 -8.07
N SER A 42 -7.63 10.98 -7.51
CA SER A 42 -7.06 12.30 -7.67
C SER A 42 -5.85 12.46 -6.74
N GLU A 43 -4.77 13.04 -7.26
CA GLU A 43 -3.57 13.24 -6.45
C GLU A 43 -3.85 14.08 -5.20
N SER A 44 -4.78 15.02 -5.29
CA SER A 44 -5.13 15.87 -4.16
C SER A 44 -5.88 15.13 -3.06
N GLU A 45 -6.43 13.96 -3.39
CA GLU A 45 -7.18 13.15 -2.43
C GLU A 45 -6.36 12.03 -1.83
N LEU A 46 -5.16 11.79 -2.36
CA LEU A 46 -4.32 10.69 -1.88
C LEU A 46 -3.74 11.00 -0.50
N PRO A 47 -3.69 10.00 0.38
CA PRO A 47 -3.08 10.21 1.69
C PRO A 47 -1.56 10.26 1.59
N ASP A 48 -0.93 10.84 2.60
CA ASP A 48 0.51 10.81 2.71
C ASP A 48 0.94 9.42 3.17
N VAL A 49 1.62 8.71 2.29
CA VAL A 49 2.12 7.38 2.61
C VAL A 49 3.60 7.48 2.89
N VAL A 50 3.96 7.16 4.13
CA VAL A 50 5.36 7.18 4.57
C VAL A 50 5.77 5.78 4.99
N GLU A 51 7.02 5.60 5.35
CA GLU A 51 7.54 4.28 5.70
C GLU A 51 6.85 3.66 6.91
N ASN A 52 6.32 4.48 7.80
CA ASN A 52 5.63 4.00 8.99
C ASN A 52 4.13 3.80 8.77
N THR A 53 3.63 4.09 7.57
CA THR A 53 2.20 3.96 7.28
C THR A 53 1.79 2.49 7.31
N GLU A 54 0.69 2.21 8.01
CA GLU A 54 0.12 0.86 8.03
C GLU A 54 -0.43 0.53 6.66
N THR A 55 0.06 -0.55 6.10
CA THR A 55 -0.30 -0.98 4.74
C THR A 55 -0.89 -2.38 4.80
N TYR A 56 -1.93 -2.61 4.03
CA TYR A 56 -2.65 -3.87 4.04
C TYR A 56 -2.54 -4.56 2.68
N CYS A 57 -2.44 -5.88 2.71
CA CYS A 57 -2.44 -6.65 1.48
C CYS A 57 -3.88 -6.80 0.98
N ASP A 58 -4.06 -6.59 -0.33
CA ASP A 58 -5.39 -6.68 -0.93
C ASP A 58 -5.85 -8.12 -1.14
N LYS A 59 -4.95 -9.09 -1.08
CA LYS A 59 -5.28 -10.48 -1.38
C LYS A 59 -5.29 -11.41 -0.19
N CYS A 60 -4.67 -11.01 0.90
CA CYS A 60 -4.67 -11.81 2.11
C CYS A 60 -4.82 -10.90 3.31
N ALA A 61 -4.69 -11.44 4.51
CA ALA A 61 -4.92 -10.64 5.71
C ALA A 61 -3.65 -9.97 6.25
N TRP A 62 -2.56 -9.99 5.50
CA TRP A 62 -1.32 -9.40 5.96
C TRP A 62 -1.42 -7.89 6.07
N HIS A 63 -0.83 -7.35 7.11
CA HIS A 63 -0.66 -5.91 7.23
C HIS A 63 0.63 -5.62 7.96
N GLY A 64 1.16 -4.43 7.78
CA GLY A 64 2.39 -4.02 8.41
C GLY A 64 2.79 -2.64 7.91
N GLN A 65 3.98 -2.20 8.31
CA GLN A 65 4.48 -0.90 7.89
C GLN A 65 5.01 -0.98 6.46
N LEU A 66 4.85 0.11 5.73
CA LEU A 66 5.30 0.17 4.34
C LEU A 66 6.78 -0.15 4.19
N LYS A 67 7.60 0.27 5.13
CA LYS A 67 9.04 0.01 5.07
C LYS A 67 9.37 -1.48 5.01
N THR A 68 8.51 -2.32 5.56
CA THR A 68 8.69 -3.76 5.51
C THR A 68 8.60 -4.28 4.07
N LEU A 69 7.76 -3.64 3.26
CA LEU A 69 7.57 -4.02 1.88
C LEU A 69 8.64 -3.44 0.96
N ARG A 70 9.30 -2.38 1.39
CA ARG A 70 10.25 -1.64 0.56
C ARG A 70 11.71 -1.94 0.90
N SER A 71 11.92 -2.88 1.76
CA SER A 71 13.28 -3.22 2.16
C SER A 71 14.08 -3.92 1.08
#